data_cf927317564558cd58fa4c8832aa888b
#
_entry.id   cf927317564558cd58fa4c8832aa888b
#
_cell.length_a   1.000
_cell.length_b   1.000
_cell.length_c   1.000
_cell.angle_alpha   90.00
_cell.angle_beta   90.00
_cell.angle_gamma   90.00
#
_symmetry.space_group_name_H-M   'P 1'
#
loop_
_entity.id
_entity.type
_entity.pdbx_description
1 polymer ?
#
loop_
_entity_poly.entity_id
_entity_poly.type
_entity_poly.pdbx_seq_one_letter_code
_entity_poly.pdbx_strand_id
1 'polypeptide(L)'
;MRLKDLRDEFLYDCECRHLAKGSLRNYRVATRFLVDFLESKHITELEEVKPHHIRDLMKEKQDMGSTPRYINDLLKVWRTWFNYLVTEGYLDERDNPAKKVKPLRQPKTIIDTFTVDEMKRMIRFYDGTDFLSVRNKTIIMLLFDTGMRCNEMILMEPEDIKPDYILVKHGKGSKERVVPKSPALSKQLMKYRILRDGPLQKAFLKGCNGHLAQNRKKIFVQRVRIMRIGRFFYSFFQGVQPHLGQYFKG
;
A
#
# COMPACT_ATOMS: atom_id res chain seq x y z
N MET A 1 -25.28 -1.85 -24.51
CA MET A 1 -25.25 -1.01 -23.27
C MET A 1 -23.89 -0.32 -23.17
N ARG A 2 -23.86 0.99 -22.84
CA ARG A 2 -22.61 1.76 -22.83
C ARG A 2 -21.66 1.32 -21.72
N LEU A 3 -20.41 1.07 -22.07
CA LEU A 3 -19.37 0.62 -21.13
C LEU A 3 -19.10 1.63 -20.00
N LYS A 4 -19.22 2.94 -20.26
CA LYS A 4 -19.06 3.98 -19.23
C LYS A 4 -20.12 3.88 -18.15
N ASP A 5 -21.36 3.71 -18.54
CA ASP A 5 -22.49 3.65 -17.60
C ASP A 5 -22.36 2.41 -16.71
N LEU A 6 -22.05 1.27 -17.31
CA LEU A 6 -21.81 0.01 -16.59
C LEU A 6 -20.59 0.06 -15.66
N ARG A 7 -19.55 0.81 -16.03
CA ARG A 7 -18.41 1.05 -15.16
C ARG A 7 -18.80 1.89 -13.94
N ASP A 8 -19.55 2.95 -14.16
CA ASP A 8 -19.95 3.86 -13.08
C ASP A 8 -20.90 3.16 -12.10
N GLU A 9 -21.79 2.31 -12.61
CA GLU A 9 -22.67 1.46 -11.81
C GLU A 9 -21.84 0.45 -10.96
N PHE A 10 -20.89 -0.24 -11.56
CA PHE A 10 -19.97 -1.12 -10.84
C PHE A 10 -19.22 -0.41 -9.71
N LEU A 11 -18.74 0.81 -9.98
CA LEU A 11 -18.02 1.59 -8.97
C LEU A 11 -18.96 2.04 -7.85
N TYR A 12 -20.20 2.37 -8.18
CA TYR A 12 -21.23 2.71 -7.22
C TYR A 12 -21.57 1.50 -6.31
N ASP A 13 -21.76 0.30 -6.87
CA ASP A 13 -21.94 -0.94 -6.09
C ASP A 13 -20.77 -1.15 -5.13
N CYS A 14 -19.54 -1.00 -5.62
CA CYS A 14 -18.34 -1.11 -4.79
C CYS A 14 -18.31 -0.10 -3.63
N GLU A 15 -18.82 1.11 -3.84
CA GLU A 15 -18.97 2.14 -2.79
C GLU A 15 -20.06 1.77 -1.79
N CYS A 16 -21.21 1.31 -2.25
CA CYS A 16 -22.30 0.84 -1.38
C CYS A 16 -21.87 -0.34 -0.50
N ARG A 17 -21.03 -1.23 -1.00
CA ARG A 17 -20.44 -2.34 -0.25
C ARG A 17 -19.30 -1.93 0.68
N HIS A 18 -19.04 -0.64 0.83
CA HIS A 18 -18.00 -0.08 1.70
C HIS A 18 -16.59 -0.66 1.45
N LEU A 19 -16.22 -0.87 0.18
CA LEU A 19 -14.88 -1.30 -0.15
C LEU A 19 -13.83 -0.29 0.34
N ALA A 20 -12.66 -0.80 0.75
CA ALA A 20 -11.56 0.06 1.19
C ALA A 20 -11.17 1.08 0.11
N LYS A 21 -10.90 2.34 0.52
CA LYS A 21 -10.55 3.45 -0.39
C LYS A 21 -9.44 3.10 -1.39
N GLY A 22 -8.45 2.29 -0.96
CA GLY A 22 -7.39 1.80 -1.83
C GLY A 22 -7.90 0.87 -2.93
N SER A 23 -8.83 -0.03 -2.62
CA SER A 23 -9.45 -0.94 -3.59
C SER A 23 -10.30 -0.18 -4.60
N LEU A 24 -11.14 0.76 -4.12
CA LEU A 24 -11.95 1.64 -4.99
C LEU A 24 -11.08 2.44 -5.97
N ARG A 25 -9.97 3.00 -5.49
CA ARG A 25 -9.01 3.71 -6.34
C ARG A 25 -8.45 2.80 -7.43
N ASN A 26 -8.04 1.58 -7.08
CA ASN A 26 -7.50 0.62 -8.03
C ASN A 26 -8.56 0.21 -9.06
N TYR A 27 -9.79 -0.05 -8.64
CA TYR A 27 -10.90 -0.40 -9.52
C TYR A 27 -11.21 0.74 -10.49
N ARG A 28 -11.30 1.98 -9.99
CA ARG A 28 -11.53 3.16 -10.82
C ARG A 28 -10.45 3.35 -11.88
N VAL A 29 -9.19 3.18 -11.53
CA VAL A 29 -8.06 3.32 -12.46
C VAL A 29 -8.05 2.20 -13.49
N ALA A 30 -8.18 0.95 -13.06
CA ALA A 30 -8.09 -0.21 -13.95
C ALA A 30 -9.27 -0.27 -14.95
N THR A 31 -10.50 -0.02 -14.48
CA THR A 31 -11.68 -0.01 -15.36
C THR A 31 -11.62 1.16 -16.34
N ARG A 32 -11.13 2.34 -15.91
CA ARG A 32 -10.90 3.47 -16.81
C ARG A 32 -9.94 3.10 -17.93
N PHE A 33 -8.80 2.50 -17.63
CA PHE A 33 -7.85 2.10 -18.68
C PHE A 33 -8.48 1.20 -19.74
N LEU A 34 -9.34 0.27 -19.34
CA LEU A 34 -10.02 -0.60 -20.30
C LEU A 34 -11.05 0.16 -21.13
N VAL A 35 -11.87 1.00 -20.51
CA VAL A 35 -12.88 1.79 -21.22
C VAL A 35 -12.23 2.77 -22.19
N ASP A 36 -11.23 3.56 -21.75
CA ASP A 36 -10.52 4.52 -22.59
C ASP A 36 -9.87 3.83 -23.82
N PHE A 37 -9.27 2.64 -23.60
CA PHE A 37 -8.70 1.85 -24.69
C PHE A 37 -9.77 1.36 -25.68
N LEU A 38 -10.89 0.83 -25.19
CA LEU A 38 -11.97 0.35 -26.05
C LEU A 38 -12.59 1.50 -26.85
N GLU A 39 -12.81 2.65 -26.24
CA GLU A 39 -13.30 3.85 -26.93
C GLU A 39 -12.33 4.33 -28.02
N SER A 40 -11.01 4.24 -27.79
CA SER A 40 -10.00 4.55 -28.81
C SER A 40 -10.09 3.64 -30.04
N LYS A 41 -10.73 2.47 -29.89
CA LYS A 41 -11.03 1.51 -30.96
C LYS A 41 -12.48 1.61 -31.47
N HIS A 42 -13.21 2.68 -31.08
CA HIS A 42 -14.62 2.89 -31.40
C HIS A 42 -15.57 1.81 -30.83
N ILE A 43 -15.17 1.12 -29.77
CA ILE A 43 -15.95 0.11 -29.06
C ILE A 43 -16.54 0.78 -27.82
N THR A 44 -17.84 1.03 -27.84
CA THR A 44 -18.54 1.75 -26.78
C THR A 44 -19.57 0.89 -26.05
N GLU A 45 -19.99 -0.20 -26.67
CA GLU A 45 -21.04 -1.08 -26.17
C GLU A 45 -20.47 -2.40 -25.64
N LEU A 46 -21.11 -2.96 -24.59
CA LEU A 46 -20.66 -4.18 -23.92
C LEU A 46 -20.60 -5.38 -24.88
N GLU A 47 -21.56 -5.50 -25.75
CA GLU A 47 -21.75 -6.62 -26.69
C GLU A 47 -20.61 -6.71 -27.74
N GLU A 48 -19.92 -5.59 -27.97
CA GLU A 48 -18.80 -5.51 -28.91
C GLU A 48 -17.48 -5.97 -28.29
N VAL A 49 -17.42 -6.07 -26.96
CA VAL A 49 -16.17 -6.39 -26.26
C VAL A 49 -15.81 -7.86 -26.44
N LYS A 50 -14.66 -8.13 -27.05
CA LYS A 50 -14.14 -9.49 -27.31
C LYS A 50 -12.86 -9.76 -26.49
N PRO A 51 -12.53 -11.04 -26.23
CA PRO A 51 -11.32 -11.40 -25.48
C PRO A 51 -10.02 -10.87 -26.08
N HIS A 52 -9.94 -10.66 -27.40
CA HIS A 52 -8.74 -10.13 -28.05
C HIS A 52 -8.52 -8.66 -27.67
N HIS A 53 -9.55 -7.82 -27.52
CA HIS A 53 -9.39 -6.44 -27.11
C HIS A 53 -8.69 -6.30 -25.75
N ILE A 54 -9.00 -7.21 -24.80
CA ILE A 54 -8.32 -7.24 -23.51
C ILE A 54 -6.86 -7.65 -23.68
N ARG A 55 -6.57 -8.63 -24.56
CA ARG A 55 -5.19 -9.05 -24.87
C ARG A 55 -4.40 -7.93 -25.56
N ASP A 56 -5.03 -7.17 -26.45
CA ASP A 56 -4.40 -6.05 -27.15
C ASP A 56 -4.00 -4.96 -26.14
N LEU A 57 -4.89 -4.61 -25.20
CA LEU A 57 -4.54 -3.68 -24.12
C LEU A 57 -3.40 -4.22 -23.23
N MET A 58 -3.43 -5.52 -22.89
CA MET A 58 -2.33 -6.14 -22.13
C MET A 58 -1.01 -6.04 -22.90
N LYS A 59 -1.03 -6.27 -24.22
CA LYS A 59 0.13 -6.14 -25.08
C LYS A 59 0.63 -4.70 -25.16
N GLU A 60 -0.25 -3.73 -25.35
CA GLU A 60 0.08 -2.30 -25.33
C GLU A 60 0.78 -1.91 -24.01
N LYS A 61 0.26 -2.38 -22.86
CA LYS A 61 0.89 -2.13 -21.57
C LYS A 61 2.27 -2.78 -21.44
N GLN A 62 2.49 -3.96 -22.04
CA GLN A 62 3.82 -4.57 -22.10
C GLN A 62 4.78 -3.75 -22.94
N ASP A 63 4.34 -3.28 -24.11
CA ASP A 63 5.16 -2.46 -25.02
C ASP A 63 5.53 -1.10 -24.41
N MET A 64 4.67 -0.58 -23.52
CA MET A 64 4.95 0.59 -22.67
C MET A 64 5.89 0.28 -21.48
N GLY A 65 6.40 -0.95 -21.34
CA GLY A 65 7.33 -1.33 -20.27
C GLY A 65 6.68 -1.71 -18.93
N SER A 66 5.36 -1.90 -18.87
CA SER A 66 4.69 -2.33 -17.64
C SER A 66 5.06 -3.77 -17.27
N THR A 67 5.26 -4.01 -15.95
CA THR A 67 5.62 -5.34 -15.47
C THR A 67 4.47 -6.35 -15.63
N PRO A 68 4.77 -7.65 -15.87
CA PRO A 68 3.74 -8.70 -15.95
C PRO A 68 2.85 -8.77 -14.71
N ARG A 69 3.41 -8.48 -13.53
CA ARG A 69 2.67 -8.42 -12.27
C ARG A 69 1.58 -7.34 -12.30
N TYR A 70 1.96 -6.12 -12.70
CA TYR A 70 1.03 -5.00 -12.77
C TYR A 70 -0.11 -5.27 -13.78
N ILE A 71 0.23 -5.80 -14.96
CA ILE A 71 -0.76 -6.14 -15.99
C ILE A 71 -1.71 -7.23 -15.49
N ASN A 72 -1.21 -8.24 -14.77
CA ASN A 72 -2.05 -9.26 -14.17
C ASN A 72 -2.95 -8.71 -13.06
N ASP A 73 -2.51 -7.69 -12.33
CA ASP A 73 -3.35 -7.02 -11.33
C ASP A 73 -4.47 -6.20 -12.00
N LEU A 74 -4.22 -5.56 -13.14
CA LEU A 74 -5.27 -4.95 -13.98
C LEU A 74 -6.27 -6.01 -14.46
N LEU A 75 -5.78 -7.14 -15.01
CA LEU A 75 -6.64 -8.23 -15.48
C LEU A 75 -7.54 -8.79 -14.38
N LYS A 76 -7.05 -8.90 -13.13
CA LYS A 76 -7.88 -9.29 -11.97
C LYS A 76 -9.05 -8.33 -11.77
N VAL A 77 -8.81 -7.03 -11.86
CA VAL A 77 -9.87 -6.02 -11.71
C VAL A 77 -10.87 -6.11 -12.86
N TRP A 78 -10.40 -6.24 -14.10
CA TRP A 78 -11.29 -6.41 -15.25
C TRP A 78 -12.15 -7.67 -15.12
N ARG A 79 -11.59 -8.78 -14.67
CA ARG A 79 -12.36 -10.00 -14.37
C ARG A 79 -13.41 -9.77 -13.29
N THR A 80 -13.07 -9.02 -12.24
CA THR A 80 -14.02 -8.67 -11.17
C THR A 80 -15.17 -7.84 -11.74
N TRP A 81 -14.89 -6.86 -12.60
CA TRP A 81 -15.91 -6.04 -13.24
C TRP A 81 -16.80 -6.86 -14.17
N PHE A 82 -16.25 -7.65 -15.08
CA PHE A 82 -17.05 -8.50 -15.97
C PHE A 82 -17.85 -9.58 -15.21
N ASN A 83 -17.33 -10.11 -14.12
CA ASN A 83 -18.08 -11.02 -13.26
C ASN A 83 -19.27 -10.31 -12.57
N TYR A 84 -19.11 -9.06 -12.18
CA TYR A 84 -20.20 -8.23 -11.70
C TYR A 84 -21.28 -8.07 -12.78
N LEU A 85 -20.90 -7.76 -14.01
CA LEU A 85 -21.86 -7.62 -15.13
C LEU A 85 -22.63 -8.94 -15.41
N VAL A 86 -21.98 -10.08 -15.21
CA VAL A 86 -22.65 -11.39 -15.28
C VAL A 86 -23.63 -11.57 -14.13
N THR A 87 -23.25 -11.20 -12.91
CA THR A 87 -24.10 -11.32 -11.72
C THR A 87 -25.36 -10.45 -11.81
N GLU A 88 -25.22 -9.24 -12.36
CA GLU A 88 -26.34 -8.31 -12.57
C GLU A 88 -27.17 -8.62 -13.84
N GLY A 89 -26.81 -9.67 -14.58
CA GLY A 89 -27.56 -10.10 -15.77
C GLY A 89 -27.32 -9.28 -17.03
N TYR A 90 -26.34 -8.41 -17.05
CA TYR A 90 -25.97 -7.62 -18.23
C TYR A 90 -25.21 -8.44 -19.28
N LEU A 91 -24.64 -9.57 -18.88
CA LEU A 91 -23.81 -10.42 -19.71
C LEU A 91 -23.96 -11.90 -19.34
N ASP A 92 -24.09 -12.77 -20.32
CA ASP A 92 -24.04 -14.20 -20.07
C ASP A 92 -22.61 -14.67 -19.68
N GLU A 93 -22.52 -15.63 -18.77
CA GLU A 93 -21.23 -16.16 -18.30
C GLU A 93 -20.37 -16.71 -19.46
N ARG A 94 -21.01 -17.27 -20.49
CA ARG A 94 -20.35 -17.82 -21.68
C ARG A 94 -19.68 -16.75 -22.54
N ASP A 95 -20.22 -15.55 -22.49
CA ASP A 95 -19.79 -14.40 -23.30
C ASP A 95 -18.81 -13.49 -22.54
N ASN A 96 -18.52 -13.77 -21.26
CA ASN A 96 -17.55 -13.01 -20.48
C ASN A 96 -16.17 -12.98 -21.13
N PRO A 97 -15.75 -11.83 -21.71
CA PRO A 97 -14.49 -11.75 -22.46
C PRO A 97 -13.26 -11.87 -21.57
N ALA A 98 -13.34 -11.43 -20.32
CA ALA A 98 -12.21 -11.45 -19.40
C ALA A 98 -11.91 -12.85 -18.85
N LYS A 99 -12.89 -13.75 -18.79
CA LYS A 99 -12.74 -15.13 -18.34
C LYS A 99 -11.83 -15.93 -19.27
N LYS A 100 -11.89 -15.65 -20.58
CA LYS A 100 -11.13 -16.34 -21.66
C LYS A 100 -9.69 -15.84 -21.81
N VAL A 101 -9.29 -14.78 -21.10
CA VAL A 101 -7.92 -14.23 -21.16
C VAL A 101 -7.05 -14.82 -20.06
N LYS A 102 -5.92 -15.42 -20.46
CA LYS A 102 -4.95 -15.99 -19.49
C LYS A 102 -4.02 -14.90 -18.95
N PRO A 103 -3.62 -14.98 -17.66
CA PRO A 103 -2.63 -14.08 -17.11
C PRO A 103 -1.25 -14.31 -17.75
N LEU A 104 -0.43 -13.26 -17.73
CA LEU A 104 0.97 -13.34 -18.17
C LEU A 104 1.77 -14.21 -17.21
N ARG A 105 2.73 -14.98 -17.75
CA ARG A 105 3.69 -15.71 -16.92
C ARG A 105 4.54 -14.72 -16.13
N GLN A 106 4.74 -15.04 -14.86
CA GLN A 106 5.60 -14.24 -13.97
C GLN A 106 6.76 -15.13 -13.53
N PRO A 107 7.99 -14.61 -13.55
CA PRO A 107 9.10 -15.31 -12.92
C PRO A 107 8.82 -15.38 -11.40
N LYS A 108 9.13 -16.53 -10.80
CA LYS A 108 9.15 -16.63 -9.33
C LYS A 108 10.36 -15.86 -8.83
N THR A 109 10.12 -14.71 -8.23
CA THR A 109 11.18 -13.93 -7.59
C THR A 109 11.31 -14.40 -6.14
N ILE A 110 12.50 -14.84 -5.77
CA ILE A 110 12.85 -15.06 -4.36
C ILE A 110 13.05 -13.66 -3.77
N ILE A 111 12.31 -13.40 -2.72
CA ILE A 111 12.46 -12.13 -1.98
C ILE A 111 13.54 -12.34 -0.93
N ASP A 112 14.68 -11.67 -1.09
CA ASP A 112 15.71 -11.65 -0.08
C ASP A 112 15.20 -10.90 1.15
N THR A 113 15.39 -11.52 2.31
CA THR A 113 15.04 -10.94 3.61
C THR A 113 16.30 -10.43 4.30
N PHE A 114 16.15 -9.47 5.19
CA PHE A 114 17.26 -8.97 5.98
C PHE A 114 17.81 -10.05 6.91
N THR A 115 19.12 -10.18 6.92
CA THR A 115 19.83 -10.98 7.92
C THR A 115 19.82 -10.29 9.28
N VAL A 116 20.04 -11.07 10.35
CA VAL A 116 20.11 -10.52 11.72
C VAL A 116 21.21 -9.45 11.85
N ASP A 117 22.32 -9.62 11.15
CA ASP A 117 23.44 -8.66 11.22
C ASP A 117 23.16 -7.37 10.45
N GLU A 118 22.43 -7.44 9.33
CA GLU A 118 21.94 -6.24 8.64
C GLU A 118 20.93 -5.48 9.51
N MET A 119 20.01 -6.17 10.17
CA MET A 119 19.09 -5.55 11.13
C MET A 119 19.83 -4.85 12.27
N LYS A 120 20.84 -5.51 12.86
CA LYS A 120 21.67 -4.90 13.91
C LYS A 120 22.41 -3.66 13.41
N ARG A 121 22.97 -3.70 12.20
CA ARG A 121 23.64 -2.54 11.58
C ARG A 121 22.68 -1.37 11.38
N MET A 122 21.46 -1.62 10.87
CA MET A 122 20.43 -0.60 10.71
C MET A 122 20.04 0.04 12.04
N ILE A 123 19.87 -0.75 13.10
CA ILE A 123 19.54 -0.26 14.43
C ILE A 123 20.69 0.60 15.01
N ARG A 124 21.95 0.17 14.84
CA ARG A 124 23.13 0.91 15.31
C ARG A 124 23.37 2.20 14.56
N PHE A 125 22.99 2.28 13.29
CA PHE A 125 23.14 3.52 12.50
C PHE A 125 22.42 4.71 13.13
N TYR A 126 21.33 4.47 13.87
CA TYR A 126 20.57 5.49 14.59
C TYR A 126 20.82 5.43 16.10
N ASP A 127 22.08 5.57 16.51
CA ASP A 127 22.45 5.51 17.94
C ASP A 127 22.50 6.88 18.63
N GLY A 128 22.15 7.96 17.93
CA GLY A 128 22.03 9.30 18.45
C GLY A 128 20.93 9.45 19.52
N THR A 129 21.07 10.49 20.32
CA THR A 129 20.10 10.84 21.38
C THR A 129 19.07 11.87 20.92
N ASP A 130 19.24 12.44 19.72
CA ASP A 130 18.29 13.38 19.14
C ASP A 130 16.97 12.71 18.76
N PHE A 131 15.92 13.53 18.63
CA PHE A 131 14.57 13.04 18.34
C PHE A 131 14.47 12.22 17.05
N LEU A 132 15.18 12.63 16.00
CA LEU A 132 15.11 11.95 14.69
C LEU A 132 15.77 10.58 14.76
N SER A 133 16.95 10.48 15.36
CA SER A 133 17.67 9.21 15.56
C SER A 133 16.84 8.24 16.42
N VAL A 134 16.35 8.71 17.56
CA VAL A 134 15.52 7.87 18.44
C VAL A 134 14.22 7.42 17.76
N ARG A 135 13.55 8.32 17.02
CA ARG A 135 12.35 7.96 16.24
C ARG A 135 12.64 6.90 15.18
N ASN A 136 13.69 7.11 14.39
CA ASN A 136 14.02 6.21 13.29
C ASN A 136 14.43 4.83 13.82
N LYS A 137 15.25 4.77 14.88
CA LYS A 137 15.57 3.54 15.60
C LYS A 137 14.31 2.83 16.09
N THR A 138 13.38 3.57 16.68
CA THR A 138 12.11 3.02 17.17
C THR A 138 11.27 2.41 16.04
N ILE A 139 11.16 3.09 14.89
CA ILE A 139 10.44 2.58 13.73
C ILE A 139 11.04 1.26 13.24
N ILE A 140 12.36 1.20 13.10
CA ILE A 140 13.07 0.01 12.64
C ILE A 140 12.85 -1.14 13.63
N MET A 141 13.10 -0.91 14.91
CA MET A 141 12.91 -1.93 15.95
C MET A 141 11.46 -2.42 16.01
N LEU A 142 10.48 -1.51 15.90
CA LEU A 142 9.06 -1.86 15.91
C LEU A 142 8.70 -2.78 14.75
N LEU A 143 9.13 -2.46 13.54
CA LEU A 143 8.84 -3.28 12.36
C LEU A 143 9.50 -4.66 12.42
N PHE A 144 10.74 -4.76 12.87
CA PHE A 144 11.44 -6.04 12.98
C PHE A 144 10.93 -6.91 14.13
N ASP A 145 10.67 -6.32 15.29
CA ASP A 145 10.25 -7.06 16.49
C ASP A 145 8.82 -7.61 16.33
N THR A 146 7.94 -6.83 15.70
CA THR A 146 6.51 -7.16 15.64
C THR A 146 6.03 -7.73 14.31
N GLY A 147 6.79 -7.56 13.25
CA GLY A 147 6.36 -7.92 11.89
C GLY A 147 5.08 -7.22 11.41
N MET A 148 4.68 -6.11 12.06
CA MET A 148 3.50 -5.36 11.64
C MET A 148 3.72 -4.66 10.29
N ARG A 149 2.64 -4.47 9.55
CA ARG A 149 2.72 -3.73 8.29
C ARG A 149 2.97 -2.25 8.53
N CYS A 150 3.67 -1.60 7.61
CA CYS A 150 3.97 -0.17 7.69
C CYS A 150 2.70 0.67 7.93
N ASN A 151 1.60 0.35 7.25
CA ASN A 151 0.33 1.05 7.40
C ASN A 151 -0.33 0.83 8.78
N GLU A 152 -0.16 -0.35 9.37
CA GLU A 152 -0.63 -0.67 10.73
C GLU A 152 0.13 0.16 11.77
N MET A 153 1.46 0.28 11.61
CA MET A 153 2.29 1.14 12.44
C MET A 153 1.87 2.62 12.32
N ILE A 154 1.54 3.06 11.10
CA ILE A 154 1.11 4.43 10.82
C ILE A 154 -0.19 4.80 11.54
N LEU A 155 -1.10 3.85 11.62
CA LEU A 155 -2.43 4.05 12.22
C LEU A 155 -2.46 3.71 13.72
N MET A 156 -1.34 3.25 14.28
CA MET A 156 -1.24 2.89 15.69
C MET A 156 -1.32 4.12 16.58
N GLU A 157 -2.12 4.04 17.63
CA GLU A 157 -2.27 5.06 18.65
C GLU A 157 -1.42 4.72 19.90
N PRO A 158 -1.02 5.70 20.71
CA PRO A 158 -0.27 5.43 21.94
C PRO A 158 -0.96 4.46 22.89
N GLU A 159 -2.30 4.48 22.90
CA GLU A 159 -3.15 3.63 23.74
C GLU A 159 -3.13 2.16 23.29
N ASP A 160 -2.69 1.88 22.06
CA ASP A 160 -2.57 0.52 21.52
C ASP A 160 -1.33 -0.20 22.06
N ILE A 161 -0.37 0.57 22.61
CA ILE A 161 0.87 0.04 23.21
C ILE A 161 0.59 -0.33 24.66
N LYS A 162 0.40 -1.61 24.94
CA LYS A 162 0.18 -2.16 26.28
C LYS A 162 1.52 -2.56 26.94
N PRO A 163 1.56 -2.90 28.24
CA PRO A 163 2.80 -3.30 28.90
C PRO A 163 3.57 -4.42 28.18
N ASP A 164 2.89 -5.47 27.73
CA ASP A 164 3.52 -6.68 27.20
C ASP A 164 3.27 -6.92 25.71
N TYR A 165 2.33 -6.17 25.09
CA TYR A 165 1.92 -6.38 23.72
C TYR A 165 1.49 -5.08 23.03
N ILE A 166 1.28 -5.15 21.74
CA ILE A 166 0.70 -4.08 20.92
C ILE A 166 -0.60 -4.59 20.29
N LEU A 167 -1.68 -3.81 20.42
CA LEU A 167 -2.95 -4.08 19.75
C LEU A 167 -2.94 -3.46 18.36
N VAL A 168 -3.00 -4.29 17.33
CA VAL A 168 -3.10 -3.87 15.93
C VAL A 168 -4.57 -3.85 15.52
N LYS A 169 -5.20 -2.67 15.52
CA LYS A 169 -6.64 -2.49 15.21
C LYS A 169 -6.95 -2.47 13.72
N HIS A 170 -6.01 -2.02 12.89
CA HIS A 170 -6.22 -1.75 11.48
C HIS A 170 -5.54 -2.78 10.57
N GLY A 171 -5.72 -4.06 10.87
CA GLY A 171 -5.23 -5.15 10.02
C GLY A 171 -5.96 -5.25 8.68
N LYS A 172 -5.40 -6.01 7.73
CA LYS A 172 -6.04 -6.27 6.44
C LYS A 172 -7.42 -6.95 6.66
N GLY A 173 -8.48 -6.35 6.13
CA GLY A 173 -9.85 -6.82 6.33
C GLY A 173 -10.43 -6.42 7.69
N SER A 174 -9.96 -5.33 8.29
CA SER A 174 -10.42 -4.81 9.60
C SER A 174 -10.28 -5.81 10.76
N LYS A 175 -9.34 -6.77 10.62
CA LYS A 175 -9.08 -7.75 11.69
C LYS A 175 -8.11 -7.18 12.70
N GLU A 176 -8.50 -7.24 13.97
CA GLU A 176 -7.62 -6.91 15.10
C GLU A 176 -6.74 -8.10 15.47
N ARG A 177 -5.53 -7.83 15.92
CA ARG A 177 -4.63 -8.84 16.48
C ARG A 177 -3.72 -8.25 17.53
N VAL A 178 -3.30 -9.09 18.44
CA VAL A 178 -2.30 -8.80 19.47
C VAL A 178 -0.93 -9.27 18.96
N VAL A 179 0.09 -8.43 19.14
CA VAL A 179 1.48 -8.76 18.80
C VAL A 179 2.34 -8.55 20.04
N PRO A 180 3.06 -9.58 20.51
CA PRO A 180 3.98 -9.43 21.64
C PRO A 180 5.11 -8.46 21.28
N LYS A 181 5.72 -7.83 22.28
CA LYS A 181 6.87 -6.95 22.09
C LYS A 181 8.00 -7.36 23.04
N SER A 182 9.23 -7.25 22.53
CA SER A 182 10.41 -7.56 23.34
C SER A 182 10.66 -6.49 24.43
N PRO A 183 11.41 -6.84 25.49
CA PRO A 183 11.87 -5.87 26.48
C PRO A 183 12.73 -4.76 25.86
N ALA A 184 13.52 -5.07 24.83
CA ALA A 184 14.34 -4.11 24.10
C ALA A 184 13.48 -3.06 23.38
N LEU A 185 12.42 -3.51 22.69
CA LEU A 185 11.45 -2.60 22.04
C LEU A 185 10.70 -1.78 23.09
N SER A 186 10.31 -2.36 24.21
CA SER A 186 9.62 -1.66 25.30
C SER A 186 10.47 -0.49 25.84
N LYS A 187 11.76 -0.73 26.08
CA LYS A 187 12.71 0.30 26.49
C LYS A 187 12.88 1.40 25.43
N GLN A 188 12.96 1.03 24.18
CA GLN A 188 13.09 1.99 23.08
C GLN A 188 11.83 2.85 22.90
N LEU A 189 10.63 2.26 23.00
CA LEU A 189 9.35 2.96 22.94
C LEU A 189 9.21 3.95 24.08
N MET A 190 9.64 3.60 25.30
CA MET A 190 9.67 4.52 26.46
C MET A 190 10.59 5.71 26.20
N LYS A 191 11.81 5.47 25.70
CA LYS A 191 12.76 6.53 25.33
C LYS A 191 12.15 7.47 24.26
N TYR A 192 11.51 6.91 23.24
CA TYR A 192 10.85 7.68 22.20
C TYR A 192 9.68 8.51 22.77
N ARG A 193 8.85 7.94 23.67
CA ARG A 193 7.73 8.62 24.29
C ARG A 193 8.18 9.84 25.11
N ILE A 194 9.23 9.70 25.91
CA ILE A 194 9.81 10.79 26.70
C ILE A 194 10.23 11.96 25.79
N LEU A 195 10.94 11.67 24.70
CA LEU A 195 11.39 12.70 23.75
C LEU A 195 10.23 13.31 22.96
N ARG A 196 9.23 12.49 22.58
CA ARG A 196 8.05 12.96 21.89
C ARG A 196 7.19 13.90 22.72
N ASP A 197 6.98 13.58 23.99
CA ASP A 197 6.10 14.31 24.90
C ASP A 197 6.85 15.43 25.67
N GLY A 198 8.16 15.54 25.45
CA GLY A 198 9.04 16.50 26.13
C GLY A 198 8.91 17.96 25.67
N PRO A 199 9.60 18.91 26.39
CA PRO A 199 9.49 20.35 26.17
C PRO A 199 9.85 20.82 24.74
N LEU A 200 10.80 20.16 24.07
CA LEU A 200 11.23 20.50 22.70
C LEU A 200 10.11 20.36 21.69
N GLN A 201 9.23 19.38 21.86
CA GLN A 201 8.09 19.19 20.97
C GLN A 201 6.99 20.22 21.22
N LYS A 202 6.82 20.66 22.48
CA LYS A 202 5.88 21.75 22.79
C LYS A 202 6.32 23.07 22.15
N ALA A 203 7.61 23.36 22.09
CA ALA A 203 8.18 24.52 21.42
C ALA A 203 8.04 24.45 19.89
N PHE A 204 8.30 23.28 19.30
CA PHE A 204 8.16 23.06 17.85
C PHE A 204 6.70 23.14 17.38
N LEU A 205 5.75 22.67 18.20
CA LEU A 205 4.32 22.75 17.90
C LEU A 205 3.75 24.16 18.07
N LYS A 206 4.33 25.00 18.93
CA LYS A 206 3.97 26.42 19.07
C LYS A 206 4.39 27.26 17.87
N GLY A 207 5.51 26.91 17.20
CA GLY A 207 5.97 27.59 15.99
C GLY A 207 5.23 27.18 14.70
N CYS A 208 4.42 26.13 14.71
CA CYS A 208 3.59 25.70 13.59
C CYS A 208 2.14 26.15 13.83
N ASN A 209 1.71 27.22 13.16
CA ASN A 209 0.35 27.78 13.27
C ASN A 209 -0.76 26.74 13.38
N GLY A 210 -1.56 26.88 14.42
CA GLY A 210 -2.89 26.35 14.82
C GLY A 210 -3.54 25.11 14.17
N HIS A 211 -3.30 24.82 12.90
CA HIS A 211 -3.94 23.72 12.16
C HIS A 211 -3.48 22.32 12.58
N LEU A 212 -2.37 22.20 13.30
CA LEU A 212 -1.82 20.92 13.79
C LEU A 212 -2.35 20.49 15.17
N ALA A 213 -3.05 21.36 15.86
CA ALA A 213 -3.52 21.09 17.23
C ALA A 213 -4.67 20.06 17.28
N GLN A 214 -5.51 19.99 16.25
CA GLN A 214 -6.63 19.03 16.16
C GLN A 214 -6.19 17.59 15.85
N ASN A 215 -4.96 17.39 15.38
CA ASN A 215 -4.44 16.08 15.00
C ASN A 215 -3.43 15.50 16.00
N ARG A 216 -3.45 15.89 17.28
CA ARG A 216 -2.50 15.43 18.32
C ARG A 216 -2.41 13.91 18.47
N LYS A 217 -3.50 13.16 18.21
CA LYS A 217 -3.53 11.70 18.27
C LYS A 217 -2.79 11.01 17.12
N LYS A 218 -2.63 11.67 15.97
CA LYS A 218 -2.00 11.12 14.76
C LYS A 218 -0.52 11.50 14.58
N ILE A 219 0.14 12.06 15.58
CA ILE A 219 1.50 12.63 15.43
C ILE A 219 2.58 11.58 15.27
N PHE A 220 2.32 10.31 15.63
CA PHE A 220 3.32 9.25 15.39
C PHE A 220 3.73 9.19 13.92
N VAL A 221 2.87 9.64 13.01
CA VAL A 221 3.03 9.34 11.59
C VAL A 221 2.80 10.47 10.60
N GLN A 222 2.10 11.54 10.94
CA GLN A 222 1.74 12.56 9.93
C GLN A 222 2.93 13.24 9.22
N ARG A 223 4.18 13.08 9.69
CA ARG A 223 5.39 13.54 8.99
C ARG A 223 6.28 12.44 8.42
N VAL A 224 5.95 11.19 8.63
CA VAL A 224 6.50 10.10 7.84
C VAL A 224 5.53 9.83 6.68
N ARG A 225 5.30 10.81 5.81
CA ARG A 225 4.72 10.52 4.51
C ARG A 225 5.55 9.41 3.88
N ILE A 226 4.88 8.36 3.47
CA ILE A 226 5.39 7.12 2.86
C ILE A 226 6.53 7.34 1.84
N MET A 227 6.56 8.50 1.15
CA MET A 227 7.67 8.91 0.28
C MET A 227 9.04 9.06 0.97
N ARG A 228 9.10 9.27 2.30
CA ARG A 228 10.39 9.38 3.01
C ARG A 228 10.85 8.06 3.61
N ILE A 229 9.94 7.14 3.95
CA ILE A 229 10.35 5.77 4.35
C ILE A 229 10.95 5.04 3.15
N GLY A 230 10.33 5.10 1.97
CA GLY A 230 10.90 4.53 0.74
C GLY A 230 12.23 5.20 0.36
N ARG A 231 12.34 6.54 0.40
CA ARG A 231 13.62 7.26 0.19
C ARG A 231 14.63 7.01 1.31
N PHE A 232 14.17 6.80 2.52
CA PHE A 232 14.97 6.48 3.67
C PHE A 232 15.61 5.10 3.53
N PHE A 233 14.84 4.08 3.17
CA PHE A 233 15.39 2.77 2.81
C PHE A 233 16.27 2.87 1.56
N TYR A 234 15.87 3.62 0.54
CA TYR A 234 16.66 3.82 -0.68
C TYR A 234 18.01 4.50 -0.43
N SER A 235 18.07 5.59 0.34
CA SER A 235 19.30 6.29 0.70
C SER A 235 20.20 5.45 1.61
N PHE A 236 19.63 4.67 2.51
CA PHE A 236 20.35 3.73 3.35
C PHE A 236 20.96 2.59 2.51
N PHE A 237 20.20 2.05 1.54
CA PHE A 237 20.68 1.00 0.64
C PHE A 237 21.77 1.49 -0.33
N GLN A 238 21.73 2.72 -0.80
CA GLN A 238 22.83 3.29 -1.60
C GLN A 238 24.15 3.43 -0.81
N GLY A 239 24.07 3.65 0.50
CA GLY A 239 25.26 3.71 1.37
C GLY A 239 25.80 2.36 1.80
N VAL A 240 25.01 1.27 1.71
CA VAL A 240 25.37 -0.06 2.24
C VAL A 240 25.66 -1.09 1.15
N GLN A 241 25.03 -0.97 -0.03
CA GLN A 241 25.34 -1.83 -1.20
C GLN A 241 25.02 -1.12 -2.52
N PRO A 242 26.01 -0.93 -3.42
CA PRO A 242 25.77 -0.29 -4.72
C PRO A 242 24.92 -1.11 -5.70
N HIS A 243 24.65 -2.38 -5.44
CA HIS A 243 23.96 -3.29 -6.34
C HIS A 243 22.43 -3.41 -6.18
N LEU A 244 21.83 -2.84 -5.13
CA LEU A 244 20.38 -2.92 -4.89
C LEU A 244 19.57 -1.73 -5.46
N GLY A 245 20.25 -0.73 -6.03
CA GLY A 245 19.62 0.46 -6.59
C GLY A 245 18.74 0.25 -7.84
N GLN A 246 18.76 -0.94 -8.45
CA GLN A 246 18.00 -1.23 -9.66
C GLN A 246 16.55 -1.65 -9.41
N TYR A 247 16.19 -1.99 -8.16
CA TYR A 247 14.86 -2.56 -7.83
C TYR A 247 13.80 -1.54 -7.39
N PHE A 248 14.17 -0.25 -7.25
CA PHE A 248 13.25 0.80 -6.78
C PHE A 248 12.94 1.90 -7.80
N LYS A 249 13.31 1.71 -9.08
CA LYS A 249 12.83 2.56 -10.17
C LYS A 249 11.57 1.93 -10.77
N GLY A 250 10.43 2.24 -10.21
CA GLY A 250 9.11 1.81 -10.66
C GLY A 250 8.04 2.41 -9.79
#